data_04e3a2ce73dd821a485db86ea0b7508d
#
_entry.id   04e3a2ce73dd821a485db86ea0b7508d
#
_cell.length_a   1.000
_cell.length_b   1.000
_cell.length_c   1.000
_cell.angle_alpha   90.00
_cell.angle_beta   90.00
_cell.angle_gamma   90.00
#
_symmetry.space_group_name_H-M   'P 1'
#
loop_
_entity.id
_entity.type
_entity.pdbx_description
1 polymer ?
#
loop_
_entity_poly.entity_id
_entity_poly.type
_entity_poly.pdbx_seq_one_letter_code
_entity_poly.pdbx_strand_id
1 'polypeptide(L)'
;IAYLNHDIDDAIRGDILSPQDIPASLRSVLGQTHSQRIDTLVNGLLTYGEEEGEIGLPPLLEEAMLEMRDFMFRHVYQNPRAKGEERKGQWVLTRLYRHFSENADDLPTDYMQIALQEGAERAACDYVAGMTDRFAVDVFSRLYIPQSWNK
;
A
#
# COMPACT_ATOMS: atom_id res chain seq x y z
N ILE A 1 -9.63 -9.06 1.57
CA ILE A 1 -10.66 -8.27 0.84
C ILE A 1 -10.18 -6.83 0.66
N ALA A 2 -9.90 -6.08 1.74
CA ALA A 2 -9.59 -4.65 1.67
C ALA A 2 -8.33 -4.36 0.83
N TYR A 3 -7.20 -4.96 1.13
CA TYR A 3 -5.93 -4.71 0.43
C TYR A 3 -6.05 -4.93 -1.09
N LEU A 4 -6.60 -6.08 -1.52
CA LEU A 4 -6.76 -6.34 -2.95
C LEU A 4 -7.55 -5.24 -3.67
N ASN A 5 -8.62 -4.74 -3.04
CA ASN A 5 -9.46 -3.70 -3.63
C ASN A 5 -8.78 -2.32 -3.63
N HIS A 6 -8.02 -1.99 -2.60
CA HIS A 6 -7.20 -0.78 -2.58
C HIS A 6 -6.10 -0.81 -3.64
N ASP A 7 -5.41 -1.94 -3.78
CA ASP A 7 -4.36 -2.12 -4.79
C ASP A 7 -4.90 -1.97 -6.22
N ILE A 8 -6.13 -2.46 -6.50
CA ILE A 8 -6.79 -2.25 -7.79
C ILE A 8 -7.01 -0.75 -8.04
N ASP A 9 -7.55 -0.02 -7.06
CA ASP A 9 -7.82 1.41 -7.21
C ASP A 9 -6.52 2.22 -7.34
N ASP A 10 -5.47 1.84 -6.62
CA ASP A 10 -4.16 2.48 -6.73
C ASP A 10 -3.53 2.24 -8.10
N ALA A 11 -3.64 1.01 -8.63
CA ALA A 11 -3.18 0.68 -9.97
C ALA A 11 -3.93 1.48 -11.05
N ILE A 12 -5.23 1.71 -10.88
CA ILE A 12 -6.03 2.53 -11.79
C ILE A 12 -5.63 4.00 -11.68
N ARG A 13 -5.48 4.55 -10.47
CA ARG A 13 -5.00 5.93 -10.26
C ARG A 13 -3.60 6.17 -10.80
N GLY A 14 -2.75 5.16 -10.75
CA GLY A 14 -1.38 5.21 -11.27
C GLY A 14 -1.26 4.96 -12.78
N ASP A 15 -2.36 4.84 -13.52
CA ASP A 15 -2.38 4.49 -14.96
C ASP A 15 -1.59 3.20 -15.29
N ILE A 16 -1.57 2.26 -14.34
CA ILE A 16 -0.98 0.94 -14.54
C ILE A 16 -2.04 -0.04 -15.05
N LEU A 17 -3.29 0.14 -14.63
CA LEU A 17 -4.43 -0.68 -14.96
C LEU A 17 -5.61 0.20 -15.38
N SER A 18 -6.33 -0.23 -16.40
CA SER A 18 -7.66 0.31 -16.72
C SER A 18 -8.74 -0.61 -16.14
N PRO A 19 -9.90 -0.08 -15.69
CA PRO A 19 -11.01 -0.92 -15.24
C PRO A 19 -11.45 -1.98 -16.27
N GLN A 20 -11.26 -1.71 -17.56
CA GLN A 20 -11.60 -2.61 -18.66
C GLN A 20 -10.59 -3.75 -18.84
N ASP A 21 -9.37 -3.61 -18.33
CA ASP A 21 -8.34 -4.66 -18.40
C ASP A 21 -8.67 -5.84 -17.46
N ILE A 22 -9.47 -5.57 -16.41
CA ILE A 22 -9.95 -6.63 -15.52
C ILE A 22 -10.88 -7.56 -16.30
N PRO A 23 -10.64 -8.88 -16.29
CA PRO A 23 -11.47 -9.84 -17.02
C PRO A 23 -12.96 -9.68 -16.75
N ALA A 24 -13.77 -9.74 -17.80
CA ALA A 24 -15.22 -9.57 -17.68
C ALA A 24 -15.86 -10.62 -16.77
N SER A 25 -15.32 -11.85 -16.74
CA SER A 25 -15.71 -12.90 -15.81
C SER A 25 -15.57 -12.47 -14.35
N LEU A 26 -14.43 -11.90 -13.98
CA LEU A 26 -14.18 -11.42 -12.62
C LEU A 26 -15.05 -10.21 -12.27
N ARG A 27 -15.22 -9.27 -13.21
CA ARG A 27 -16.11 -8.11 -13.01
C ARG A 27 -17.59 -8.52 -12.84
N SER A 28 -18.03 -9.59 -13.50
CA SER A 28 -19.41 -10.08 -13.36
C SER A 28 -19.67 -10.76 -12.02
N VAL A 29 -18.68 -11.43 -11.45
CA VAL A 29 -18.78 -12.14 -10.17
C VAL A 29 -18.54 -11.24 -8.99
N LEU A 30 -17.43 -10.46 -9.02
CA LEU A 30 -17.01 -9.65 -7.89
C LEU A 30 -17.61 -8.24 -7.88
N GLY A 31 -18.01 -7.71 -9.04
CA GLY A 31 -18.48 -6.34 -9.20
C GLY A 31 -17.53 -5.48 -10.02
N GLN A 32 -18.07 -4.41 -10.62
CA GLN A 32 -17.37 -3.54 -11.55
C GLN A 32 -16.64 -2.38 -10.85
N THR A 33 -17.16 -1.94 -9.70
CA THR A 33 -16.63 -0.81 -8.93
C THR A 33 -16.03 -1.30 -7.61
N HIS A 34 -15.19 -0.45 -7.00
CA HIS A 34 -14.65 -0.71 -5.66
C HIS A 34 -15.74 -1.09 -4.66
N SER A 35 -16.79 -0.25 -4.57
CA SER A 35 -17.88 -0.46 -3.63
C SER A 35 -18.63 -1.77 -3.89
N GLN A 36 -18.88 -2.11 -5.16
CA GLN A 36 -19.53 -3.39 -5.51
C GLN A 36 -18.66 -4.58 -5.13
N ARG A 37 -17.35 -4.54 -5.37
CA ARG A 37 -16.44 -5.62 -4.99
C ARG A 37 -16.38 -5.83 -3.48
N ILE A 38 -16.28 -4.73 -2.72
CA ILE A 38 -16.30 -4.81 -1.25
C ILE A 38 -17.63 -5.37 -0.77
N ASP A 39 -18.76 -4.86 -1.26
CA ASP A 39 -20.09 -5.29 -0.88
C ASP A 39 -20.31 -6.80 -1.18
N THR A 40 -19.97 -7.24 -2.38
CA THR A 40 -20.08 -8.65 -2.78
C THR A 40 -19.26 -9.57 -1.87
N LEU A 41 -18.01 -9.21 -1.60
CA LEU A 41 -17.11 -10.03 -0.80
C LEU A 41 -17.47 -10.04 0.69
N VAL A 42 -17.89 -8.89 1.23
CA VAL A 42 -18.29 -8.79 2.65
C VAL A 42 -19.61 -9.54 2.87
N ASN A 43 -20.60 -9.34 2.01
CA ASN A 43 -21.87 -10.08 2.12
C ASN A 43 -21.65 -11.59 1.92
N GLY A 44 -20.82 -11.98 0.96
CA GLY A 44 -20.46 -13.39 0.77
C GLY A 44 -19.82 -14.02 2.01
N LEU A 45 -18.91 -13.29 2.67
CA LEU A 45 -18.26 -13.74 3.90
C LEU A 45 -19.25 -13.88 5.06
N LEU A 46 -20.17 -12.92 5.21
CA LEU A 46 -21.19 -12.95 6.26
C LEU A 46 -22.16 -14.10 6.04
N THR A 47 -22.70 -14.24 4.83
CA THR A 47 -23.65 -15.32 4.49
C THR A 47 -23.01 -16.71 4.69
N TYR A 48 -21.78 -16.90 4.19
CA TYR A 48 -21.05 -18.16 4.37
C TYR A 48 -20.81 -18.47 5.85
N GLY A 49 -20.41 -17.47 6.63
CA GLY A 49 -20.19 -17.61 8.07
C GLY A 49 -21.47 -17.96 8.84
N GLU A 50 -22.64 -17.43 8.43
CA GLU A 50 -23.93 -17.76 9.03
C GLU A 50 -24.40 -19.18 8.66
N GLU A 51 -24.14 -19.64 7.45
CA GLU A 51 -24.55 -20.95 6.95
C GLU A 51 -23.65 -22.09 7.43
N GLU A 52 -22.31 -21.88 7.38
CA GLU A 52 -21.32 -22.93 7.65
C GLU A 52 -20.72 -22.85 9.07
N GLY A 53 -20.92 -21.74 9.78
CA GLY A 53 -20.39 -21.56 11.14
C GLY A 53 -18.88 -21.31 11.20
N GLU A 54 -18.25 -21.00 10.07
CA GLU A 54 -16.82 -20.70 9.97
C GLU A 54 -16.54 -19.48 9.05
N ILE A 55 -15.36 -18.88 9.21
CA ILE A 55 -14.97 -17.75 8.37
C ILE A 55 -14.46 -18.24 7.03
N GLY A 56 -15.19 -17.95 5.96
CA GLY A 56 -14.85 -18.34 4.60
C GLY A 56 -15.62 -17.54 3.56
N LEU A 57 -15.44 -17.89 2.30
CA LEU A 57 -16.20 -17.35 1.17
C LEU A 57 -16.91 -18.51 0.44
N PRO A 58 -18.09 -18.27 -0.15
CA PRO A 58 -18.67 -19.22 -1.10
C PRO A 58 -17.63 -19.57 -2.20
N PRO A 59 -17.58 -20.85 -2.65
CA PRO A 59 -16.55 -21.34 -3.58
C PRO A 59 -16.36 -20.44 -4.82
N LEU A 60 -17.45 -19.94 -5.39
CA LEU A 60 -17.41 -19.06 -6.56
C LEU A 60 -16.70 -17.72 -6.27
N LEU A 61 -16.94 -17.14 -5.09
CA LEU A 61 -16.29 -15.88 -4.70
C LEU A 61 -14.83 -16.10 -4.32
N GLU A 62 -14.52 -17.22 -3.69
CA GLU A 62 -13.16 -17.60 -3.35
C GLU A 62 -12.31 -17.78 -4.61
N GLU A 63 -12.80 -18.56 -5.58
CA GLU A 63 -12.13 -18.77 -6.87
C GLU A 63 -11.92 -17.44 -7.60
N ALA A 64 -12.97 -16.63 -7.71
CA ALA A 64 -12.86 -15.32 -8.36
C ALA A 64 -11.88 -14.36 -7.64
N MET A 65 -11.81 -14.40 -6.30
CA MET A 65 -10.84 -13.61 -5.54
C MET A 65 -9.40 -14.10 -5.76
N LEU A 66 -9.19 -15.41 -5.83
CA LEU A 66 -7.88 -15.98 -6.15
C LEU A 66 -7.44 -15.65 -7.58
N GLU A 67 -8.33 -15.75 -8.56
CA GLU A 67 -8.05 -15.35 -9.94
C GLU A 67 -7.76 -13.84 -10.05
N MET A 68 -8.49 -13.00 -9.32
CA MET A 68 -8.22 -11.56 -9.28
C MET A 68 -6.85 -11.26 -8.70
N ARG A 69 -6.44 -11.97 -7.62
CA ARG A 69 -5.10 -11.82 -7.05
C ARG A 69 -4.02 -12.23 -8.05
N ASP A 70 -4.21 -13.32 -8.78
CA ASP A 70 -3.28 -13.78 -9.81
C ASP A 70 -3.21 -12.82 -11.00
N PHE A 71 -4.33 -12.22 -11.36
CA PHE A 71 -4.40 -11.16 -12.36
C PHE A 71 -3.58 -9.94 -11.91
N MET A 72 -3.79 -9.45 -10.68
CA MET A 72 -3.05 -8.32 -10.12
C MET A 72 -1.55 -8.61 -10.03
N PHE A 73 -1.18 -9.83 -9.65
CA PHE A 73 0.23 -10.22 -9.58
C PHE A 73 0.92 -10.09 -10.93
N ARG A 74 0.30 -10.57 -12.00
CA ARG A 74 0.87 -10.55 -13.35
C ARG A 74 0.86 -9.17 -13.99
N HIS A 75 -0.21 -8.41 -13.81
CA HIS A 75 -0.43 -7.17 -14.56
C HIS A 75 -0.03 -5.91 -13.79
N VAL A 76 -0.02 -5.95 -12.47
CA VAL A 76 0.28 -4.80 -11.60
C VAL A 76 1.60 -4.98 -10.89
N TYR A 77 1.73 -6.00 -10.03
CA TYR A 77 2.93 -6.12 -9.17
C TYR A 77 4.21 -6.45 -9.93
N GLN A 78 4.10 -7.10 -11.09
CA GLN A 78 5.25 -7.36 -11.96
C GLN A 78 5.44 -6.29 -13.05
N ASN A 79 4.59 -5.26 -13.08
CA ASN A 79 4.68 -4.20 -14.08
C ASN A 79 6.00 -3.43 -13.93
N PRO A 80 6.81 -3.26 -14.99
CA PRO A 80 8.10 -2.58 -14.92
C PRO A 80 7.99 -1.12 -14.44
N ARG A 81 6.88 -0.43 -14.74
CA ARG A 81 6.62 0.93 -14.30
C ARG A 81 6.42 0.97 -12.77
N ALA A 82 5.59 0.06 -12.24
CA ALA A 82 5.38 -0.07 -10.79
C ALA A 82 6.70 -0.42 -10.07
N LYS A 83 7.47 -1.38 -10.61
CA LYS A 83 8.78 -1.76 -10.06
C LYS A 83 9.82 -0.64 -10.14
N GLY A 84 9.72 0.26 -11.11
CA GLY A 84 10.57 1.45 -11.19
C GLY A 84 10.34 2.41 -10.03
N GLU A 85 9.08 2.71 -9.72
CA GLU A 85 8.69 3.59 -8.61
C GLU A 85 8.96 2.93 -7.25
N GLU A 86 8.72 1.64 -7.09
CA GLU A 86 9.07 0.88 -5.88
C GLU A 86 10.55 1.04 -5.51
N ARG A 87 11.46 0.92 -6.48
CA ARG A 87 12.90 1.13 -6.24
C ARG A 87 13.24 2.55 -5.79
N LYS A 88 12.56 3.55 -6.33
CA LYS A 88 12.72 4.94 -5.89
C LYS A 88 12.22 5.12 -4.45
N GLY A 89 11.06 4.53 -4.12
CA GLY A 89 10.53 4.53 -2.76
C GLY A 89 11.49 3.88 -1.76
N GLN A 90 12.03 2.71 -2.08
CA GLN A 90 13.02 2.03 -1.25
C GLN A 90 14.29 2.88 -1.02
N TRP A 91 14.73 3.58 -2.05
CA TRP A 91 15.88 4.48 -1.93
C TRP A 91 15.57 5.68 -1.02
N VAL A 92 14.39 6.30 -1.17
CA VAL A 92 13.92 7.40 -0.30
C VAL A 92 13.87 6.94 1.16
N LEU A 93 13.20 5.82 1.45
CA LEU A 93 13.08 5.29 2.82
C LEU A 93 14.43 4.95 3.43
N THR A 94 15.34 4.36 2.64
CA THR A 94 16.71 4.05 3.11
C THR A 94 17.47 5.31 3.49
N ARG A 95 17.32 6.39 2.72
CA ARG A 95 17.97 7.67 3.01
C ARG A 95 17.40 8.35 4.25
N LEU A 96 16.08 8.34 4.40
CA LEU A 96 15.41 8.87 5.58
C LEU A 96 15.81 8.09 6.85
N TYR A 97 15.78 6.76 6.80
CA TYR A 97 16.20 5.92 7.92
C TYR A 97 17.64 6.23 8.35
N ARG A 98 18.58 6.28 7.41
CA ARG A 98 19.98 6.62 7.71
C ARG A 98 20.12 8.01 8.31
N HIS A 99 19.44 9.00 7.74
CA HIS A 99 19.49 10.36 8.26
C HIS A 99 19.08 10.42 9.74
N PHE A 100 17.91 9.85 10.07
CA PHE A 100 17.39 9.90 11.44
C PHE A 100 18.12 8.97 12.41
N SER A 101 18.74 7.89 11.94
CA SER A 101 19.60 7.05 12.79
C SER A 101 20.92 7.74 13.14
N GLU A 102 21.46 8.53 12.21
CA GLU A 102 22.72 9.25 12.39
C GLU A 102 22.52 10.62 13.08
N ASN A 103 21.31 11.20 12.97
CA ASN A 103 20.97 12.53 13.49
C ASN A 103 19.66 12.44 14.28
N ALA A 104 19.72 11.81 15.46
CA ALA A 104 18.53 11.60 16.30
C ALA A 104 17.90 12.92 16.79
N ASP A 105 18.64 14.01 16.84
CA ASP A 105 18.15 15.34 17.21
C ASP A 105 17.18 15.94 16.16
N ASP A 106 17.17 15.41 14.94
CA ASP A 106 16.23 15.80 13.88
C ASP A 106 14.88 15.05 13.96
N LEU A 107 14.76 14.08 14.87
CA LEU A 107 13.51 13.36 15.11
C LEU A 107 12.48 14.26 15.83
N PRO A 108 11.17 14.06 15.60
CA PRO A 108 10.15 14.67 16.43
C PRO A 108 10.29 14.25 17.91
N THR A 109 9.85 15.12 18.82
CA THR A 109 10.06 14.97 20.28
C THR A 109 9.65 13.59 20.82
N ASP A 110 8.53 13.04 20.34
CA ASP A 110 8.03 11.74 20.78
C ASP A 110 9.00 10.61 20.40
N TYR A 111 9.62 10.70 19.22
CA TYR A 111 10.61 9.73 18.75
C TYR A 111 11.99 9.95 19.36
N MET A 112 12.34 11.18 19.77
CA MET A 112 13.56 11.42 20.53
C MET A 112 13.52 10.71 21.90
N GLN A 113 12.34 10.59 22.52
CA GLN A 113 12.20 9.82 23.76
C GLN A 113 12.45 8.33 23.53
N ILE A 114 11.99 7.78 22.41
CA ILE A 114 12.29 6.40 22.01
C ILE A 114 13.80 6.24 21.76
N ALA A 115 14.43 7.22 21.09
CA ALA A 115 15.88 7.18 20.84
C ALA A 115 16.70 7.12 22.14
N LEU A 116 16.28 7.84 23.18
CA LEU A 116 16.94 7.81 24.48
C LEU A 116 16.76 6.47 25.21
N GLN A 117 15.66 5.78 25.02
CA GLN A 117 15.32 4.53 25.73
C GLN A 117 15.76 3.28 24.96
N GLU A 118 15.57 3.25 23.65
CA GLU A 118 15.73 2.08 22.79
C GLU A 118 16.79 2.25 21.69
N GLY A 119 17.37 3.44 21.58
CA GLY A 119 18.39 3.78 20.60
C GLY A 119 17.86 4.48 19.34
N ALA A 120 18.75 5.23 18.68
CA ALA A 120 18.43 6.04 17.53
C ALA A 120 17.94 5.22 16.32
N GLU A 121 18.47 4.03 16.10
CA GLU A 121 18.07 3.15 15.00
C GLU A 121 16.61 2.68 15.15
N ARG A 122 16.19 2.36 16.38
CA ARG A 122 14.81 1.98 16.66
C ARG A 122 13.86 3.16 16.43
N ALA A 123 14.16 4.31 16.99
CA ALA A 123 13.35 5.51 16.82
C ALA A 123 13.23 5.94 15.36
N ALA A 124 14.32 5.88 14.59
CA ALA A 124 14.32 6.15 13.16
C ALA A 124 13.45 5.16 12.38
N CYS A 125 13.51 3.87 12.73
CA CYS A 125 12.67 2.85 12.13
C CYS A 125 11.18 3.13 12.36
N ASP A 126 10.78 3.38 13.61
CA ASP A 126 9.40 3.65 13.97
C ASP A 126 8.87 4.94 13.33
N TYR A 127 9.71 5.99 13.28
CA TYR A 127 9.34 7.25 12.64
C TYR A 127 9.13 7.09 11.12
N VAL A 128 10.07 6.44 10.43
CA VAL A 128 9.97 6.24 8.97
C VAL A 128 8.84 5.26 8.63
N ALA A 129 8.65 4.20 9.40
CA ALA A 129 7.54 3.25 9.20
C ALA A 129 6.16 3.88 9.38
N GLY A 130 6.04 4.92 10.22
CA GLY A 130 4.81 5.66 10.45
C GLY A 130 4.50 6.72 9.37
N MET A 131 5.39 6.95 8.41
CA MET A 131 5.16 7.94 7.35
C MET A 131 4.19 7.43 6.29
N THR A 132 3.31 8.32 5.82
CA THR A 132 2.63 8.10 4.53
C THR A 132 3.61 8.33 3.38
N ASP A 133 3.36 7.75 2.20
CA ASP A 133 4.21 7.92 1.01
C ASP A 133 4.45 9.39 0.69
N ARG A 134 3.40 10.19 0.70
CA ARG A 134 3.49 11.63 0.45
C ARG A 134 4.36 12.33 1.47
N PHE A 135 4.18 12.03 2.75
CA PHE A 135 4.97 12.64 3.82
C PHE A 135 6.44 12.25 3.72
N ALA A 136 6.74 10.98 3.42
CA ALA A 136 8.12 10.53 3.20
C ALA A 136 8.81 11.28 2.05
N VAL A 137 8.11 11.47 0.91
CA VAL A 137 8.62 12.24 -0.23
C VAL A 137 8.83 13.72 0.14
N ASP A 138 7.90 14.32 0.89
CA ASP A 138 8.01 15.72 1.33
C ASP A 138 9.19 15.91 2.32
N VAL A 139 9.37 14.98 3.27
CA VAL A 139 10.51 15.01 4.21
C VAL A 139 11.83 14.83 3.45
N PHE A 140 11.88 13.83 2.55
CA PHE A 140 13.05 13.61 1.72
C PHE A 140 13.42 14.85 0.89
N SER A 141 12.43 15.49 0.28
CA SER A 141 12.64 16.68 -0.53
C SER A 141 13.21 17.83 0.30
N ARG A 142 12.72 18.02 1.52
CA ARG A 142 13.25 19.06 2.44
C ARG A 142 14.69 18.80 2.87
N LEU A 143 15.07 17.54 3.06
CA LEU A 143 16.41 17.18 3.53
C LEU A 143 17.45 17.15 2.42
N TYR A 144 17.06 16.72 1.21
CA TYR A 144 18.03 16.36 0.17
C TYR A 144 17.91 17.17 -1.12
N ILE A 145 16.81 17.90 -1.33
CA ILE A 145 16.62 18.69 -2.54
C ILE A 145 16.79 20.17 -2.20
N PRO A 146 17.77 20.87 -2.80
CA PRO A 146 17.93 22.29 -2.61
C PRO A 146 16.68 23.06 -3.04
N GLN A 147 16.26 24.01 -2.21
CA GLN A 147 15.17 24.91 -2.59
C GLN A 147 15.68 26.00 -3.53
N SER A 148 14.92 26.28 -4.60
CA SER A 148 15.23 27.42 -5.47
C SER A 148 14.98 28.72 -4.71
N TRP A 149 15.92 29.63 -4.82
CA TRP A 149 15.77 30.99 -4.27
C TRP A 149 14.79 31.75 -5.18
N ASN A 150 13.51 31.69 -4.89
CA ASN A 150 12.53 32.56 -5.51
C ASN A 150 12.59 33.93 -4.78
N LYS A 151 13.02 34.97 -5.50
CA LYS A 151 12.83 36.38 -5.09
C LYS A 151 11.38 36.77 -5.35
#